data_cf351eece6a6ca81af1424ee4a61ebcc
#
_entry.id   cf351eece6a6ca81af1424ee4a61ebcc
#
_cell.length_a   1.000
_cell.length_b   1.000
_cell.length_c   1.000
_cell.angle_alpha   90.00
_cell.angle_beta   90.00
_cell.angle_gamma   90.00
#
_symmetry.space_group_name_H-M   'P 1'
#
loop_
_entity.id
_entity.type
_entity.pdbx_description
1 polymer ?
#
loop_
_entity_poly.entity_id
_entity_poly.type
_entity_poly.pdbx_seq_one_letter_code
_entity_poly.pdbx_strand_id
1 'polypeptide(L)'
;MMIARRSPLSRRALIRGLGTAAIALPFLDAMIPESLIGSAEAAARKAKAMPKNRFSLLYYPNGLESDYWYPKTGEGADYDLTGTSMEPLKRHQKDFLLLGNLSVPMALYDAAGDHAKAIGCYGTGVRIRKTAADDIQCGISMDQVIVNKIGDRTRFPSLELGLDYGRMEGGCDPGYACIYSNNVSWKDAKTPAIKEVNPRVVFDRLFGNAQASDHADEARQQQETYNRSILDYTKAGLMQINAQLGASDRHRVDEYLTSIREIEHRLDAPPSNEKLPEGVVRPTRVPDTFKEHFRLMTDLQVLAFQMDATRISTFMLGVEQSRRTYNEIGIPEEHHGLTHHAGDPVKIAKVVKIDTYMAEQFAYYLDRMKTVKEGDKTLLDNAMVMLGNGNGTASKHDHENCLSVLAGRGCGTLDPGRYVKSAEGTPVSNLWLSLMDRMETKVERHGDSTGRLAGLTT
;
A
#
# COMPACT_ATOMS: atom_id res chain seq x y z
N MET A 1 28.77 -15.38 50.05
CA MET A 1 28.70 -15.68 48.61
C MET A 1 28.58 -14.35 47.86
N MET A 2 29.76 -13.81 47.38
CA MET A 2 29.78 -12.51 46.69
C MET A 2 29.23 -12.68 45.28
N ILE A 3 28.14 -12.02 44.99
CA ILE A 3 27.57 -11.92 43.62
C ILE A 3 28.48 -10.89 42.89
N ALA A 4 29.24 -11.35 41.93
CA ALA A 4 30.06 -10.49 41.09
C ALA A 4 29.13 -9.52 40.30
N ARG A 5 29.25 -8.23 40.57
CA ARG A 5 28.60 -7.16 39.81
C ARG A 5 29.10 -7.20 38.36
N ARG A 6 28.25 -7.58 37.43
CA ARG A 6 28.53 -7.48 35.99
C ARG A 6 28.33 -6.02 35.56
N SER A 7 29.38 -5.38 35.09
CA SER A 7 29.26 -4.06 34.45
C SER A 7 28.47 -4.15 33.15
N PRO A 8 27.59 -3.21 32.86
CA PRO A 8 26.79 -3.22 31.63
C PRO A 8 27.70 -3.12 30.40
N LEU A 9 27.43 -3.98 29.40
CA LEU A 9 28.15 -3.97 28.14
C LEU A 9 27.83 -2.71 27.34
N SER A 10 28.82 -1.89 27.04
CA SER A 10 28.59 -0.72 26.17
C SER A 10 28.52 -1.14 24.71
N ARG A 11 27.66 -0.46 23.93
CA ARG A 11 27.56 -0.66 22.47
C ARG A 11 28.91 -0.62 21.76
N ARG A 12 29.81 0.28 22.18
CA ARG A 12 31.20 0.39 21.66
C ARG A 12 32.09 -0.80 21.99
N ALA A 13 31.92 -1.43 23.14
CA ALA A 13 32.69 -2.60 23.53
C ALA A 13 32.26 -3.83 22.72
N LEU A 14 30.97 -3.98 22.41
CA LEU A 14 30.47 -5.06 21.60
C LEU A 14 30.90 -4.94 20.13
N ILE A 15 30.84 -3.73 19.56
CA ILE A 15 31.29 -3.44 18.19
C ILE A 15 32.79 -3.64 17.99
N ARG A 16 33.62 -3.36 19.02
CA ARG A 16 35.08 -3.54 18.95
C ARG A 16 35.54 -4.99 19.12
N GLY A 17 34.69 -5.86 19.67
CA GLY A 17 35.04 -7.29 19.93
C GLY A 17 34.74 -8.24 18.78
N LEU A 18 33.99 -7.84 17.75
CA LEU A 18 33.45 -8.74 16.72
C LEU A 18 33.98 -8.46 15.29
N GLY A 19 35.10 -7.76 15.13
CA GLY A 19 35.57 -7.43 13.78
C GLY A 19 34.60 -6.53 13.00
N THR A 20 34.83 -6.24 11.73
CA THR A 20 34.16 -5.25 10.91
C THR A 20 32.69 -5.52 10.54
N ALA A 21 31.99 -6.41 11.22
CA ALA A 21 30.55 -6.65 11.03
C ALA A 21 29.75 -5.83 12.05
N ALA A 22 29.18 -4.72 11.65
CA ALA A 22 28.19 -3.98 12.44
C ALA A 22 26.85 -4.75 12.40
N ILE A 23 26.65 -5.67 13.34
CA ILE A 23 25.36 -6.31 13.55
C ILE A 23 24.50 -5.32 14.33
N ALA A 24 23.40 -4.87 13.74
CA ALA A 24 22.34 -4.19 14.48
C ALA A 24 21.60 -5.24 15.33
N LEU A 25 22.18 -5.54 16.51
CA LEU A 25 21.51 -6.38 17.47
C LEU A 25 20.24 -5.68 17.97
N PRO A 26 19.12 -6.40 18.15
CA PRO A 26 17.99 -5.89 18.90
C PRO A 26 18.50 -5.45 20.28
N PHE A 27 17.86 -4.45 20.86
CA PHE A 27 18.25 -3.90 22.16
C PHE A 27 18.19 -5.04 23.19
N LEU A 28 19.35 -5.50 23.63
CA LEU A 28 19.44 -6.60 24.60
C LEU A 28 19.29 -6.03 26.02
N ASP A 29 18.58 -6.74 26.89
CA ASP A 29 18.40 -6.37 28.31
C ASP A 29 19.75 -6.15 29.03
N ALA A 30 20.80 -6.87 28.62
CA ALA A 30 22.18 -6.70 29.10
C ALA A 30 22.83 -5.34 28.77
N MET A 31 22.18 -4.51 27.92
CA MET A 31 22.67 -3.17 27.53
C MET A 31 22.05 -2.04 28.36
N ILE A 32 21.16 -2.36 29.30
CA ILE A 32 20.47 -1.39 30.15
C ILE A 32 21.27 -1.20 31.46
N PRO A 33 21.62 0.05 31.83
CA PRO A 33 22.23 0.33 33.14
C PRO A 33 21.29 -0.09 34.28
N GLU A 34 21.80 -0.75 35.31
CA GLU A 34 21.03 -1.20 36.49
C GLU A 34 20.18 -0.09 37.13
N SER A 35 20.65 1.16 37.08
CA SER A 35 19.92 2.34 37.60
C SER A 35 18.66 2.72 36.79
N LEU A 36 18.46 2.15 35.60
CA LEU A 36 17.36 2.43 34.69
C LEU A 36 16.45 1.21 34.49
N ILE A 37 16.74 0.06 35.13
CA ILE A 37 16.00 -1.18 34.89
C ILE A 37 14.49 -0.97 35.15
N GLY A 38 14.09 -0.33 36.23
CA GLY A 38 12.68 -0.08 36.53
C GLY A 38 11.96 0.83 35.53
N SER A 39 12.63 1.90 35.08
CA SER A 39 12.07 2.83 34.08
C SER A 39 12.19 2.28 32.67
N ALA A 40 13.24 1.52 32.38
CA ALA A 40 13.45 0.88 31.08
C ALA A 40 12.59 -0.37 30.89
N GLU A 41 12.32 -1.16 31.96
CA GLU A 41 11.31 -2.22 31.89
C GLU A 41 9.91 -1.65 31.68
N ALA A 42 9.56 -0.54 32.30
CA ALA A 42 8.29 0.15 32.07
C ALA A 42 8.24 0.74 30.64
N ALA A 43 9.35 1.32 30.16
CA ALA A 43 9.47 1.82 28.78
C ALA A 43 9.51 0.68 27.74
N ALA A 44 10.21 -0.43 28.03
CA ALA A 44 10.25 -1.61 27.17
C ALA A 44 8.90 -2.37 27.18
N ARG A 45 8.22 -2.45 28.34
CA ARG A 45 6.84 -2.96 28.42
C ARG A 45 5.87 -2.06 27.67
N LYS A 46 6.05 -0.74 27.74
CA LYS A 46 5.23 0.23 26.97
C LYS A 46 5.55 0.21 25.48
N ALA A 47 6.80 0.05 25.08
CA ALA A 47 7.23 -0.14 23.71
C ALA A 47 6.80 -1.51 23.14
N LYS A 48 6.80 -2.57 23.98
CA LYS A 48 6.27 -3.89 23.66
C LYS A 48 4.74 -3.93 23.69
N ALA A 49 4.10 -2.94 24.37
CA ALA A 49 2.66 -2.82 24.52
C ALA A 49 1.99 -1.94 23.46
N MET A 50 2.73 -1.25 22.59
CA MET A 50 2.12 -0.56 21.46
C MET A 50 2.15 -1.48 20.25
N PRO A 51 1.00 -2.07 19.89
CA PRO A 51 0.91 -2.91 18.71
C PRO A 51 1.26 -2.07 17.48
N LYS A 52 2.10 -2.63 16.62
CA LYS A 52 2.54 -1.98 15.37
C LYS A 52 1.41 -2.09 14.37
N ASN A 53 0.59 -1.07 14.24
CA ASN A 53 -0.48 -1.06 13.25
C ASN A 53 0.09 -0.94 11.84
N ARG A 54 -0.49 -1.65 10.88
CA ARG A 54 -0.13 -1.58 9.44
C ARG A 54 -1.34 -1.14 8.65
N PHE A 55 -1.07 -0.44 7.57
CA PHE A 55 -2.08 -0.04 6.61
C PHE A 55 -1.73 -0.58 5.23
N SER A 56 -2.71 -1.18 4.56
CA SER A 56 -2.63 -1.59 3.16
C SER A 56 -3.88 -1.16 2.41
N LEU A 57 -3.71 -0.51 1.26
CA LEU A 57 -4.78 -0.21 0.33
C LEU A 57 -4.60 -1.05 -0.93
N LEU A 58 -5.54 -1.97 -1.20
CA LEU A 58 -5.67 -2.67 -2.47
C LEU A 58 -6.67 -1.90 -3.33
N TYR A 59 -6.22 -1.35 -4.44
CA TYR A 59 -7.07 -0.60 -5.36
C TYR A 59 -7.54 -1.48 -6.51
N TYR A 60 -8.88 -1.66 -6.63
CA TYR A 60 -9.52 -2.43 -7.70
C TYR A 60 -9.98 -1.50 -8.82
N PRO A 61 -9.52 -1.68 -10.09
CA PRO A 61 -9.84 -0.77 -11.18
C PRO A 61 -11.20 -1.05 -11.80
N ASN A 62 -11.67 -0.13 -12.63
CA ASN A 62 -12.83 -0.23 -13.55
C ASN A 62 -14.22 -0.27 -12.90
N GLY A 63 -14.34 -0.23 -11.57
CA GLY A 63 -15.62 -0.43 -10.89
C GLY A 63 -16.00 -1.89 -10.78
N LEU A 64 -17.21 -2.17 -10.30
CA LEU A 64 -17.73 -3.52 -10.07
C LEU A 64 -19.25 -3.59 -10.42
N GLU A 65 -19.79 -4.80 -10.50
CA GLU A 65 -21.23 -5.00 -10.61
C GLU A 65 -21.88 -4.92 -9.23
N SER A 66 -22.24 -3.71 -8.81
CA SER A 66 -22.75 -3.40 -7.47
C SER A 66 -23.95 -4.27 -7.07
N ASP A 67 -24.83 -4.58 -8.03
CA ASP A 67 -26.00 -5.43 -7.83
C ASP A 67 -25.64 -6.88 -7.47
N TYR A 68 -24.47 -7.33 -7.80
CA TYR A 68 -23.98 -8.67 -7.50
C TYR A 68 -22.91 -8.69 -6.42
N TRP A 69 -22.39 -7.53 -6.05
CA TRP A 69 -21.36 -7.42 -5.02
C TRP A 69 -21.95 -7.34 -3.61
N TYR A 70 -22.86 -6.39 -3.40
CA TYR A 70 -23.39 -6.13 -2.06
C TYR A 70 -24.46 -7.15 -1.63
N PRO A 71 -24.54 -7.50 -0.33
CA PRO A 71 -25.60 -8.32 0.24
C PRO A 71 -26.98 -7.73 -0.09
N LYS A 72 -27.92 -8.57 -0.47
CA LYS A 72 -29.30 -8.15 -0.76
C LYS A 72 -30.10 -7.95 0.51
N THR A 73 -29.71 -8.60 1.59
CA THR A 73 -30.41 -8.59 2.88
C THR A 73 -29.45 -8.49 4.04
N GLY A 74 -29.91 -7.89 5.13
CA GLY A 74 -29.16 -7.78 6.37
C GLY A 74 -28.25 -6.55 6.44
N GLU A 75 -27.99 -6.14 7.66
CA GLU A 75 -27.07 -5.09 8.07
C GLU A 75 -26.46 -5.48 9.42
N GLY A 76 -25.47 -4.71 9.91
CA GLY A 76 -24.78 -5.05 11.13
C GLY A 76 -24.06 -6.38 11.02
N ALA A 77 -24.26 -7.27 11.99
CA ALA A 77 -23.67 -8.61 12.00
C ALA A 77 -24.45 -9.64 11.16
N ASP A 78 -25.70 -9.35 10.84
CA ASP A 78 -26.64 -10.30 10.24
C ASP A 78 -26.81 -10.04 8.72
N TYR A 79 -25.71 -10.09 7.97
CA TYR A 79 -25.73 -9.99 6.50
C TYR A 79 -25.25 -11.28 5.85
N ASP A 80 -25.81 -11.61 4.68
CA ASP A 80 -25.45 -12.84 3.96
C ASP A 80 -24.76 -12.53 2.64
N LEU A 81 -23.60 -13.18 2.45
CA LEU A 81 -22.80 -13.09 1.23
C LEU A 81 -23.12 -14.17 0.20
N THR A 82 -24.05 -15.08 0.50
CA THR A 82 -24.42 -16.17 -0.40
C THR A 82 -24.98 -15.64 -1.70
N GLY A 83 -24.48 -16.13 -2.83
CA GLY A 83 -24.91 -15.71 -4.17
C GLY A 83 -24.42 -14.34 -4.60
N THR A 84 -23.54 -13.70 -3.83
CA THR A 84 -22.85 -12.46 -4.25
C THR A 84 -21.45 -12.75 -4.77
N SER A 85 -20.83 -11.80 -5.46
CA SER A 85 -19.42 -11.88 -5.85
C SER A 85 -18.48 -11.95 -4.65
N MET A 86 -18.95 -11.56 -3.45
CA MET A 86 -18.20 -11.65 -2.20
C MET A 86 -18.26 -13.04 -1.53
N GLU A 87 -18.99 -14.00 -2.07
CA GLU A 87 -19.13 -15.33 -1.45
C GLU A 87 -17.80 -16.00 -1.07
N PRO A 88 -16.71 -15.88 -1.85
CA PRO A 88 -15.39 -16.38 -1.46
C PRO A 88 -14.84 -15.78 -0.15
N LEU A 89 -15.33 -14.59 0.25
CA LEU A 89 -14.95 -13.92 1.50
C LEU A 89 -15.76 -14.39 2.72
N LYS A 90 -16.75 -15.26 2.55
CA LYS A 90 -17.64 -15.73 3.64
C LYS A 90 -16.86 -16.33 4.81
N ARG A 91 -15.75 -17.03 4.55
CA ARG A 91 -14.86 -17.58 5.60
C ARG A 91 -14.13 -16.50 6.43
N HIS A 92 -14.06 -15.28 5.91
CA HIS A 92 -13.47 -14.10 6.56
C HIS A 92 -14.51 -13.07 6.99
N GLN A 93 -15.81 -13.39 6.94
CA GLN A 93 -16.87 -12.43 7.22
C GLN A 93 -16.73 -11.75 8.60
N LYS A 94 -16.13 -12.44 9.57
CA LYS A 94 -15.84 -11.92 10.92
C LYS A 94 -14.54 -11.10 11.01
N ASP A 95 -13.79 -11.01 9.93
CA ASP A 95 -12.48 -10.36 9.88
C ASP A 95 -12.51 -9.01 9.18
N PHE A 96 -13.64 -8.59 8.58
CA PHE A 96 -13.76 -7.30 7.88
C PHE A 96 -15.08 -6.56 8.20
N LEU A 97 -15.03 -5.25 7.97
CA LEU A 97 -16.19 -4.36 7.84
C LEU A 97 -16.51 -4.23 6.35
N LEU A 98 -17.75 -4.49 5.97
CA LEU A 98 -18.27 -4.06 4.68
C LEU A 98 -18.86 -2.66 4.88
N LEU A 99 -18.40 -1.68 4.12
CA LEU A 99 -18.83 -0.29 4.25
C LEU A 99 -19.64 0.10 3.00
N GLY A 100 -20.88 0.50 3.19
CA GLY A 100 -21.76 0.95 2.13
C GLY A 100 -21.92 2.46 2.08
N ASN A 101 -22.30 2.96 0.89
CA ASN A 101 -22.62 4.36 0.61
C ASN A 101 -21.44 5.33 0.75
N LEU A 102 -20.20 4.84 0.69
CA LEU A 102 -19.04 5.70 0.55
C LEU A 102 -18.85 6.14 -0.90
N SER A 103 -18.57 7.40 -1.11
CA SER A 103 -18.50 8.02 -2.44
C SER A 103 -17.21 8.81 -2.61
N VAL A 104 -16.92 9.18 -3.86
CA VAL A 104 -15.80 10.07 -4.23
C VAL A 104 -16.36 11.36 -4.82
N PRO A 105 -16.92 12.29 -3.99
CA PRO A 105 -17.63 13.48 -4.48
C PRO A 105 -16.75 14.36 -5.35
N MET A 106 -15.44 14.39 -5.10
CA MET A 106 -14.47 15.15 -5.90
C MET A 106 -14.29 14.60 -7.32
N ALA A 107 -14.85 13.44 -7.65
CA ALA A 107 -14.87 12.90 -9.02
C ALA A 107 -16.14 13.28 -9.81
N LEU A 108 -17.17 13.84 -9.18
CA LEU A 108 -18.49 14.12 -9.78
C LEU A 108 -18.59 15.47 -10.51
N TYR A 109 -17.52 16.19 -10.74
CA TYR A 109 -17.54 17.57 -11.22
C TYR A 109 -17.46 17.78 -12.74
N ASP A 110 -17.20 16.76 -13.52
CA ASP A 110 -17.02 16.84 -14.98
C ASP A 110 -17.63 15.60 -15.65
N ALA A 111 -18.19 15.78 -16.84
CA ALA A 111 -18.85 14.74 -17.60
C ALA A 111 -17.91 13.74 -18.29
N ALA A 112 -16.60 13.94 -18.21
CA ALA A 112 -15.59 13.10 -18.86
C ALA A 112 -14.41 12.83 -17.93
N GLY A 113 -13.63 11.80 -18.25
CA GLY A 113 -12.42 11.47 -17.49
C GLY A 113 -12.72 10.70 -16.20
N ASP A 114 -13.74 9.86 -16.20
CA ASP A 114 -14.23 9.19 -15.00
C ASP A 114 -13.19 8.27 -14.37
N HIS A 115 -12.41 7.56 -15.15
CA HIS A 115 -11.34 6.70 -14.63
C HIS A 115 -10.20 7.50 -14.00
N ALA A 116 -9.75 8.58 -14.64
CA ALA A 116 -8.70 9.43 -14.07
C ALA A 116 -9.17 10.09 -12.76
N LYS A 117 -10.43 10.56 -12.72
CA LYS A 117 -11.06 11.14 -11.53
C LYS A 117 -11.27 10.10 -10.45
N ALA A 118 -11.71 8.88 -10.79
CA ALA A 118 -11.92 7.80 -9.84
C ALA A 118 -10.69 7.58 -8.97
N ILE A 119 -9.55 7.30 -9.57
CA ILE A 119 -8.34 6.98 -8.82
C ILE A 119 -7.62 8.21 -8.27
N GLY A 120 -7.55 9.30 -9.06
CA GLY A 120 -6.85 10.53 -8.64
C GLY A 120 -7.51 11.23 -7.46
N CYS A 121 -8.86 11.18 -7.35
CA CYS A 121 -9.58 11.74 -6.22
C CYS A 121 -9.72 10.77 -5.04
N TYR A 122 -9.60 9.44 -5.24
CA TYR A 122 -9.90 8.42 -4.24
C TYR A 122 -9.07 8.55 -2.96
N GLY A 123 -7.74 8.49 -3.11
CA GLY A 123 -6.83 8.57 -1.97
C GLY A 123 -6.58 9.98 -1.46
N THR A 124 -6.90 11.00 -2.28
CA THR A 124 -6.58 12.41 -2.02
C THR A 124 -7.76 13.24 -1.53
N GLY A 125 -8.98 12.88 -1.91
CA GLY A 125 -10.18 13.68 -1.66
C GLY A 125 -10.13 15.07 -2.31
N VAL A 126 -9.35 15.23 -3.37
CA VAL A 126 -9.13 16.52 -4.04
C VAL A 126 -9.51 16.41 -5.51
N ARG A 127 -10.14 17.44 -6.04
CA ARG A 127 -10.39 17.55 -7.47
C ARG A 127 -9.08 17.63 -8.24
N ILE A 128 -8.85 16.73 -9.17
CA ILE A 128 -7.66 16.73 -10.04
C ILE A 128 -7.81 17.74 -11.18
N ARG A 129 -6.70 18.31 -11.63
CA ARG A 129 -6.70 19.24 -12.76
C ARG A 129 -6.96 18.50 -14.05
N LYS A 130 -7.94 18.98 -14.83
CA LYS A 130 -8.18 18.50 -16.20
C LYS A 130 -7.07 19.00 -17.10
N THR A 131 -6.13 18.14 -17.40
CA THR A 131 -5.01 18.39 -18.31
C THR A 131 -4.50 17.08 -18.87
N ALA A 132 -4.15 17.07 -20.16
CA ALA A 132 -3.44 15.98 -20.80
C ALA A 132 -1.92 16.26 -20.91
N ALA A 133 -1.48 17.41 -20.39
CA ALA A 133 -0.10 17.90 -20.40
C ALA A 133 0.59 17.66 -19.04
N ASP A 134 1.76 18.25 -18.88
CA ASP A 134 2.64 18.05 -17.70
C ASP A 134 2.25 18.94 -16.49
N ASP A 135 1.30 19.85 -16.65
CA ASP A 135 0.81 20.74 -15.59
C ASP A 135 -0.21 20.05 -14.66
N ILE A 136 0.03 18.77 -14.40
CA ILE A 136 -0.80 17.94 -13.51
C ILE A 136 -0.93 18.58 -12.12
N GLN A 137 -2.09 18.36 -11.51
CA GLN A 137 -2.35 18.74 -10.13
C GLN A 137 -3.37 17.78 -9.52
N CYS A 138 -2.96 17.15 -8.43
CA CYS A 138 -3.74 16.26 -7.58
C CYS A 138 -3.69 16.78 -6.14
N GLY A 139 -3.77 15.92 -5.16
CA GLY A 139 -3.52 16.20 -3.75
C GLY A 139 -2.55 15.17 -3.18
N ILE A 140 -2.07 15.38 -1.98
CA ILE A 140 -1.37 14.34 -1.24
C ILE A 140 -2.37 13.24 -0.86
N SER A 141 -2.02 11.98 -1.09
CA SER A 141 -2.87 10.85 -0.73
C SER A 141 -2.74 10.49 0.75
N MET A 142 -3.77 9.86 1.31
CA MET A 142 -3.84 9.55 2.74
C MET A 142 -2.68 8.69 3.24
N ASP A 143 -2.22 7.74 2.45
CA ASP A 143 -1.07 6.90 2.74
C ASP A 143 0.22 7.74 2.84
N GLN A 144 0.40 8.73 1.98
CA GLN A 144 1.57 9.61 2.00
C GLN A 144 1.48 10.66 3.12
N VAL A 145 0.28 11.05 3.57
CA VAL A 145 0.12 11.82 4.81
C VAL A 145 0.60 10.99 6.02
N ILE A 146 0.28 9.69 6.06
CA ILE A 146 0.78 8.77 7.09
C ILE A 146 2.30 8.61 6.96
N VAL A 147 2.84 8.44 5.75
CA VAL A 147 4.28 8.34 5.48
C VAL A 147 5.04 9.55 6.05
N ASN A 148 4.54 10.75 5.81
CA ASN A 148 5.17 11.98 6.33
C ASN A 148 5.23 12.04 7.86
N LYS A 149 4.41 11.24 8.56
CA LYS A 149 4.36 11.23 10.03
C LYS A 149 5.14 10.09 10.67
N ILE A 150 5.07 8.90 10.09
CA ILE A 150 5.63 7.70 10.70
C ILE A 150 6.54 6.88 9.77
N GLY A 151 6.77 7.33 8.54
CA GLY A 151 7.55 6.60 7.54
C GLY A 151 9.03 6.41 7.91
N ASP A 152 9.57 7.26 8.79
CA ASP A 152 10.92 7.15 9.34
C ASP A 152 11.10 6.04 10.38
N ARG A 153 10.01 5.42 10.84
CA ARG A 153 10.03 4.36 11.84
C ARG A 153 10.39 2.99 11.28
N THR A 154 10.44 2.86 9.95
CA THR A 154 10.72 1.61 9.24
C THR A 154 11.76 1.84 8.15
N ARG A 155 12.40 0.74 7.70
CA ARG A 155 13.44 0.78 6.67
C ARG A 155 12.93 1.39 5.36
N PHE A 156 11.67 1.10 4.99
CA PHE A 156 11.00 1.69 3.84
C PHE A 156 9.81 2.48 4.34
N PRO A 157 9.73 3.78 4.03
CA PRO A 157 8.61 4.63 4.46
C PRO A 157 7.26 4.08 4.03
N SER A 158 7.20 3.56 2.80
CA SER A 158 6.05 2.88 2.22
C SER A 158 6.48 1.91 1.11
N LEU A 159 5.52 1.09 0.67
CA LEU A 159 5.70 0.14 -0.42
C LEU A 159 4.53 0.26 -1.39
N GLU A 160 4.79 0.85 -2.54
CA GLU A 160 3.82 1.00 -3.62
C GLU A 160 3.98 -0.14 -4.60
N LEU A 161 2.93 -0.96 -4.75
CA LEU A 161 2.91 -2.16 -5.57
C LEU A 161 1.85 -2.07 -6.67
N GLY A 162 2.04 -2.81 -7.74
CA GLY A 162 1.04 -2.93 -8.80
C GLY A 162 1.18 -4.21 -9.60
N LEU A 163 0.16 -4.50 -10.43
CA LEU A 163 0.16 -5.64 -11.35
C LEU A 163 0.24 -5.22 -12.82
N ASP A 164 0.03 -3.93 -13.10
CA ASP A 164 0.12 -3.34 -14.44
C ASP A 164 1.05 -2.13 -14.42
N TYR A 165 1.96 -2.05 -15.38
CA TYR A 165 2.84 -0.86 -15.54
C TYR A 165 2.02 0.38 -15.92
N GLY A 166 1.04 0.21 -16.82
CA GLY A 166 0.28 1.30 -17.38
C GLY A 166 1.12 2.20 -18.29
N ARG A 167 0.48 3.26 -18.80
CA ARG A 167 1.14 4.33 -19.56
C ARG A 167 1.37 5.50 -18.61
N MET A 168 2.58 6.01 -18.56
CA MET A 168 2.91 7.16 -17.70
C MET A 168 2.83 8.50 -18.44
N GLU A 169 2.84 8.47 -19.77
CA GLU A 169 2.82 9.65 -20.62
C GLU A 169 1.59 9.71 -21.51
N GLY A 170 1.22 10.92 -21.95
CA GLY A 170 0.09 11.18 -22.83
C GLY A 170 -1.26 11.22 -22.11
N GLY A 171 -2.33 11.31 -22.87
CA GLY A 171 -3.71 11.29 -22.40
C GLY A 171 -4.27 9.86 -22.44
N CYS A 172 -4.77 9.36 -21.32
CA CYS A 172 -5.41 8.05 -21.22
C CYS A 172 -6.95 8.15 -21.10
N ASP A 173 -7.42 9.25 -20.56
CA ASP A 173 -8.84 9.52 -20.38
C ASP A 173 -9.19 10.89 -20.99
N PRO A 174 -10.40 11.16 -21.48
CA PRO A 174 -10.70 12.41 -22.17
C PRO A 174 -10.33 13.66 -21.36
N GLY A 175 -9.26 14.34 -21.78
CA GLY A 175 -8.74 15.55 -21.16
C GLY A 175 -7.86 15.35 -19.91
N TYR A 176 -7.49 14.11 -19.58
CA TYR A 176 -6.67 13.80 -18.41
C TYR A 176 -5.39 13.02 -18.79
N ALA A 177 -4.29 13.39 -18.18
CA ALA A 177 -3.01 12.72 -18.36
C ALA A 177 -3.04 11.29 -17.80
N CYS A 178 -2.33 10.37 -18.46
CA CYS A 178 -2.23 8.97 -18.06
C CYS A 178 -1.74 8.76 -16.64
N ILE A 179 -0.92 9.66 -16.12
CA ILE A 179 -0.34 9.58 -14.80
C ILE A 179 -1.41 9.52 -13.69
N TYR A 180 -2.57 10.17 -13.88
CA TYR A 180 -3.67 10.08 -12.95
C TYR A 180 -4.25 8.67 -12.88
N SER A 181 -4.53 8.04 -14.04
CA SER A 181 -5.11 6.69 -14.13
C SER A 181 -4.16 5.59 -13.61
N ASN A 182 -2.88 5.91 -13.48
CA ASN A 182 -1.84 4.95 -13.15
C ASN A 182 -1.35 5.01 -11.70
N ASN A 183 -1.79 5.96 -10.88
CA ASN A 183 -1.28 6.14 -9.54
C ASN A 183 -2.40 6.47 -8.54
N VAL A 184 -2.53 5.65 -7.50
CA VAL A 184 -3.43 5.90 -6.36
C VAL A 184 -2.73 6.70 -5.26
N SER A 185 -1.40 6.64 -5.22
CA SER A 185 -0.56 7.20 -4.18
C SER A 185 0.17 8.44 -4.68
N TRP A 186 0.11 9.55 -3.92
CA TRP A 186 0.65 10.87 -4.30
C TRP A 186 1.37 11.51 -3.12
N LYS A 187 2.67 11.79 -3.29
CA LYS A 187 3.53 12.42 -2.26
C LYS A 187 3.14 13.88 -2.00
N ASP A 188 2.70 14.55 -3.03
CA ASP A 188 2.19 15.92 -3.02
C ASP A 188 1.26 16.15 -4.22
N ALA A 189 0.90 17.41 -4.47
CA ALA A 189 -0.03 17.75 -5.55
C ALA A 189 0.47 17.45 -6.97
N LYS A 190 1.75 17.16 -7.16
CA LYS A 190 2.37 16.98 -8.49
C LYS A 190 3.23 15.72 -8.60
N THR A 191 3.53 15.06 -7.49
CA THR A 191 4.49 13.97 -7.43
C THR A 191 3.78 12.67 -7.05
N PRO A 192 3.52 11.76 -8.01
CA PRO A 192 2.99 10.44 -7.69
C PRO A 192 4.05 9.59 -6.97
N ALA A 193 3.62 8.71 -6.11
CA ALA A 193 4.44 7.63 -5.57
C ALA A 193 4.33 6.42 -6.52
N ILE A 194 5.37 6.22 -7.33
CA ILE A 194 5.35 5.24 -8.42
C ILE A 194 5.34 3.81 -7.87
N LYS A 195 4.43 3.01 -8.38
CA LYS A 195 4.31 1.60 -8.02
C LYS A 195 5.36 0.73 -8.69
N GLU A 196 5.83 -0.29 -7.98
CA GLU A 196 6.66 -1.36 -8.53
C GLU A 196 5.79 -2.55 -8.94
N VAL A 197 5.99 -3.05 -10.14
CA VAL A 197 5.21 -4.14 -10.74
C VAL A 197 6.01 -5.43 -10.82
N ASN A 198 7.34 -5.33 -10.81
CA ASN A 198 8.22 -6.49 -10.93
C ASN A 198 8.52 -7.10 -9.55
N PRO A 199 8.03 -8.33 -9.25
CA PRO A 199 8.25 -8.96 -7.95
C PRO A 199 9.72 -9.21 -7.64
N ARG A 200 10.58 -9.37 -8.65
CA ARG A 200 12.03 -9.48 -8.45
C ARG A 200 12.61 -8.18 -7.90
N VAL A 201 12.21 -7.04 -8.45
CA VAL A 201 12.67 -5.72 -7.97
C VAL A 201 12.19 -5.47 -6.55
N VAL A 202 10.92 -5.82 -6.24
CA VAL A 202 10.38 -5.76 -4.87
C VAL A 202 11.20 -6.64 -3.93
N PHE A 203 11.48 -7.89 -4.33
CA PHE A 203 12.30 -8.82 -3.55
C PHE A 203 13.70 -8.25 -3.31
N ASP A 204 14.38 -7.77 -4.35
CA ASP A 204 15.73 -7.22 -4.25
C ASP A 204 15.75 -5.95 -3.39
N ARG A 205 14.70 -5.13 -3.43
CA ARG A 205 14.53 -3.98 -2.54
C ARG A 205 14.40 -4.40 -1.08
N LEU A 206 13.65 -5.47 -0.80
CA LEU A 206 13.44 -5.96 0.56
C LEU A 206 14.65 -6.73 1.10
N PHE A 207 15.28 -7.57 0.28
CA PHE A 207 16.24 -8.59 0.71
C PHE A 207 17.60 -8.53 -0.01
N GLY A 208 17.81 -7.65 -0.97
CA GLY A 208 18.93 -7.66 -1.94
C GLY A 208 20.33 -7.76 -1.33
N ASN A 209 20.44 -7.52 -0.04
CA ASN A 209 21.69 -7.64 0.72
C ASN A 209 21.84 -8.98 1.48
N ALA A 210 20.78 -9.81 1.54
CA ALA A 210 20.79 -11.04 2.35
C ALA A 210 21.39 -12.27 1.65
N GLN A 211 21.66 -12.20 0.33
CA GLN A 211 22.16 -13.34 -0.47
C GLN A 211 23.59 -13.19 -0.99
N ALA A 212 24.34 -12.15 -0.59
CA ALA A 212 25.71 -11.98 -1.01
C ALA A 212 26.63 -12.97 -0.27
N SER A 213 27.31 -13.85 -1.01
CA SER A 213 28.40 -14.68 -0.49
C SER A 213 29.59 -13.80 -0.09
N ASP A 214 30.38 -14.23 0.87
CA ASP A 214 31.52 -13.48 1.48
C ASP A 214 32.52 -12.86 0.49
N HIS A 215 32.58 -13.33 -0.76
CA HIS A 215 33.42 -12.76 -1.82
C HIS A 215 32.74 -11.66 -2.65
N ALA A 216 31.46 -11.41 -2.46
CA ALA A 216 30.70 -10.36 -3.15
C ALA A 216 30.76 -9.01 -2.42
N ASP A 217 31.19 -8.96 -1.17
CA ASP A 217 31.12 -7.76 -0.34
C ASP A 217 32.10 -6.66 -0.78
N GLU A 218 33.31 -7.01 -1.19
CA GLU A 218 34.29 -6.02 -1.70
C GLU A 218 33.88 -5.45 -3.06
N ALA A 219 33.45 -6.32 -3.98
CA ALA A 219 32.95 -5.89 -5.30
C ALA A 219 31.68 -5.05 -5.17
N ARG A 220 30.87 -5.35 -4.17
CA ARG A 220 29.64 -4.63 -3.84
C ARG A 220 29.93 -3.28 -3.20
N GLN A 221 30.83 -3.18 -2.23
CA GLN A 221 31.26 -1.89 -1.66
C GLN A 221 31.87 -0.97 -2.71
N GLN A 222 32.65 -1.51 -3.65
CA GLN A 222 33.14 -0.76 -4.78
C GLN A 222 32.00 -0.30 -5.68
N GLN A 223 31.01 -1.15 -5.98
CA GLN A 223 29.84 -0.80 -6.80
C GLN A 223 28.94 0.24 -6.10
N GLU A 224 28.73 0.11 -4.79
CA GLU A 224 27.98 1.09 -3.99
C GLU A 224 28.68 2.45 -3.96
N THR A 225 30.02 2.45 -3.78
CA THR A 225 30.84 3.68 -3.83
C THR A 225 30.79 4.32 -5.22
N TYR A 226 30.88 3.50 -6.26
CA TYR A 226 30.78 3.96 -7.65
C TYR A 226 29.38 4.52 -7.94
N ASN A 227 28.33 3.83 -7.52
CA ASN A 227 26.95 4.29 -7.71
C ASN A 227 26.69 5.61 -6.97
N ARG A 228 27.18 5.78 -5.74
CA ARG A 228 27.11 7.06 -4.99
C ARG A 228 27.80 8.18 -5.75
N SER A 229 29.01 7.93 -6.25
CA SER A 229 29.77 8.91 -7.03
C SER A 229 29.03 9.33 -8.30
N ILE A 230 28.38 8.39 -9.01
CA ILE A 230 27.54 8.70 -10.17
C ILE A 230 26.31 9.52 -9.78
N LEU A 231 25.64 9.15 -8.66
CA LEU A 231 24.46 9.86 -8.18
C LEU A 231 24.79 11.29 -7.78
N ASP A 232 25.89 11.50 -7.06
CA ASP A 232 26.38 12.83 -6.66
C ASP A 232 26.73 13.70 -7.90
N TYR A 233 27.41 13.11 -8.89
CA TYR A 233 27.72 13.79 -10.12
C TYR A 233 26.47 14.17 -10.93
N THR A 234 25.53 13.23 -11.04
CA THR A 234 24.27 13.43 -11.76
C THR A 234 23.41 14.50 -11.08
N LYS A 235 23.33 14.46 -9.74
CA LYS A 235 22.61 15.44 -8.94
C LYS A 235 23.17 16.85 -9.09
N ALA A 236 24.50 16.99 -9.02
CA ALA A 236 25.16 18.29 -9.22
C ALA A 236 24.92 18.86 -10.63
N GLY A 237 25.01 18.00 -11.65
CA GLY A 237 24.73 18.38 -13.05
C GLY A 237 23.27 18.80 -13.26
N LEU A 238 22.32 18.05 -12.71
CA LEU A 238 20.89 18.34 -12.82
C LEU A 238 20.48 19.61 -12.05
N MET A 239 21.07 19.87 -10.88
CA MET A 239 20.81 21.10 -10.13
C MET A 239 21.30 22.35 -10.88
N GLN A 240 22.40 22.26 -11.63
CA GLN A 240 22.87 23.35 -12.48
C GLN A 240 21.94 23.60 -13.68
N ILE A 241 21.42 22.54 -14.28
CA ILE A 241 20.50 22.62 -15.42
C ILE A 241 19.12 23.08 -14.98
N ASN A 242 18.64 22.66 -13.83
CA ASN A 242 17.28 22.95 -13.33
C ASN A 242 16.98 24.46 -13.29
N ALA A 243 17.98 25.30 -12.99
CA ALA A 243 17.84 26.75 -12.99
C ALA A 243 17.54 27.34 -14.40
N GLN A 244 17.86 26.62 -15.46
CA GLN A 244 17.74 27.06 -16.86
C GLN A 244 16.53 26.44 -17.60
N LEU A 245 15.83 25.48 -16.96
CA LEU A 245 14.74 24.74 -17.58
C LEU A 245 13.40 25.47 -17.47
N GLY A 246 12.51 25.20 -18.41
CA GLY A 246 11.09 25.56 -18.34
C GLY A 246 10.35 24.81 -17.22
N ALA A 247 9.12 25.23 -16.90
CA ALA A 247 8.37 24.67 -15.77
C ALA A 247 8.11 23.15 -15.90
N SER A 248 7.85 22.66 -17.10
CA SER A 248 7.64 21.24 -17.44
C SER A 248 8.88 20.40 -17.18
N ASP A 249 10.03 20.85 -17.69
CA ASP A 249 11.28 20.12 -17.55
C ASP A 249 11.83 20.16 -16.12
N ARG A 250 11.57 21.24 -15.38
CA ARG A 250 11.88 21.30 -13.95
C ARG A 250 11.16 20.21 -13.17
N HIS A 251 9.88 20.00 -13.46
CA HIS A 251 9.09 18.96 -12.81
C HIS A 251 9.69 17.58 -13.06
N ARG A 252 10.07 17.26 -14.29
CA ARG A 252 10.75 15.99 -14.64
C ARG A 252 12.08 15.81 -13.91
N VAL A 253 12.85 16.91 -13.80
CA VAL A 253 14.12 16.89 -13.05
C VAL A 253 13.88 16.71 -11.56
N ASP A 254 12.86 17.32 -10.99
CA ASP A 254 12.51 17.17 -9.57
C ASP A 254 12.02 15.75 -9.24
N GLU A 255 11.23 15.13 -10.13
CA GLU A 255 10.86 13.70 -10.04
C GLU A 255 12.08 12.80 -10.08
N TYR A 256 12.99 13.07 -11.02
CA TYR A 256 14.24 12.31 -11.15
C TYR A 256 15.14 12.49 -9.92
N LEU A 257 15.29 13.72 -9.42
CA LEU A 257 16.04 14.00 -8.17
C LEU A 257 15.39 13.32 -6.95
N THR A 258 14.08 13.24 -6.91
CA THR A 258 13.36 12.51 -5.86
C THR A 258 13.67 11.01 -5.93
N SER A 259 13.65 10.43 -7.13
CA SER A 259 14.03 9.03 -7.35
C SER A 259 15.50 8.76 -6.96
N ILE A 260 16.40 9.70 -7.25
CA ILE A 260 17.81 9.63 -6.81
C ILE A 260 17.90 9.64 -5.29
N ARG A 261 17.19 10.53 -4.59
CA ARG A 261 17.18 10.57 -3.11
C ARG A 261 16.66 9.26 -2.51
N GLU A 262 15.68 8.64 -3.13
CA GLU A 262 15.19 7.32 -2.69
C GLU A 262 16.24 6.22 -2.88
N ILE A 263 17.05 6.30 -3.95
CA ILE A 263 18.19 5.39 -4.17
C ILE A 263 19.29 5.67 -3.13
N GLU A 264 19.62 6.94 -2.86
CA GLU A 264 20.55 7.34 -1.80
C GLU A 264 20.11 6.79 -0.44
N HIS A 265 18.84 7.00 -0.05
CA HIS A 265 18.27 6.45 1.18
C HIS A 265 18.35 4.92 1.27
N ARG A 266 18.22 4.22 0.11
CA ARG A 266 18.39 2.76 0.05
C ARG A 266 19.84 2.32 0.20
N LEU A 267 20.78 3.10 -0.32
CA LEU A 267 22.22 2.85 -0.18
C LEU A 267 22.69 3.14 1.25
N ASP A 268 22.08 4.12 1.92
CA ASP A 268 22.40 4.49 3.32
C ASP A 268 21.67 3.62 4.35
N ALA A 269 20.60 2.91 3.95
CA ALA A 269 19.93 1.97 4.83
C ALA A 269 20.90 0.83 5.20
N PRO A 270 21.06 0.51 6.50
CA PRO A 270 21.90 -0.60 6.89
C PRO A 270 21.41 -1.88 6.21
N PRO A 271 22.34 -2.74 5.73
CA PRO A 271 21.96 -4.03 5.15
C PRO A 271 21.10 -4.80 6.15
N SER A 272 20.01 -5.38 5.69
CA SER A 272 19.26 -6.29 6.54
C SER A 272 20.09 -7.56 6.71
N ASN A 273 20.63 -7.77 7.91
CA ASN A 273 21.26 -9.04 8.29
C ASN A 273 20.19 -10.09 8.68
N GLU A 274 18.92 -9.82 8.41
CA GLU A 274 17.86 -10.78 8.65
C GLU A 274 17.98 -11.93 7.63
N LYS A 275 18.18 -13.14 8.16
CA LYS A 275 18.10 -14.35 7.34
C LYS A 275 16.71 -14.41 6.71
N LEU A 276 16.66 -14.68 5.42
CA LEU A 276 15.38 -14.95 4.74
C LEU A 276 14.59 -16.00 5.53
N PRO A 277 13.29 -15.80 5.74
CA PRO A 277 12.44 -16.84 6.28
C PRO A 277 12.58 -18.13 5.46
N GLU A 278 12.53 -19.29 6.12
CA GLU A 278 12.65 -20.58 5.45
C GLU A 278 11.62 -20.73 4.34
N GLY A 279 12.05 -21.17 3.16
CA GLY A 279 11.18 -21.35 1.99
C GLY A 279 10.95 -20.11 1.12
N VAL A 280 11.53 -18.95 1.46
CA VAL A 280 11.44 -17.75 0.60
C VAL A 280 12.42 -17.84 -0.55
N VAL A 281 11.92 -17.87 -1.78
CA VAL A 281 12.71 -17.96 -3.01
C VAL A 281 12.63 -16.64 -3.79
N ARG A 282 13.78 -16.18 -4.30
CA ARG A 282 13.86 -15.00 -5.14
C ARG A 282 13.10 -15.20 -6.45
N PRO A 283 12.15 -14.33 -6.79
CA PRO A 283 11.45 -14.39 -8.08
C PRO A 283 12.40 -14.21 -9.26
N THR A 284 12.19 -14.96 -10.33
CA THR A 284 13.03 -14.90 -11.54
C THR A 284 12.42 -14.03 -12.65
N ARG A 285 11.09 -13.92 -12.67
CA ARG A 285 10.33 -13.17 -13.68
C ARG A 285 8.99 -12.66 -13.11
N VAL A 286 8.33 -11.79 -13.86
CA VAL A 286 6.92 -11.45 -13.62
C VAL A 286 6.08 -12.65 -14.05
N PRO A 287 5.19 -13.18 -13.20
CA PRO A 287 4.29 -14.27 -13.56
C PRO A 287 3.33 -13.90 -14.70
N ASP A 288 2.92 -14.92 -15.47
CA ASP A 288 2.10 -14.72 -16.67
C ASP A 288 0.60 -14.56 -16.33
N THR A 289 0.13 -15.20 -15.27
CA THR A 289 -1.28 -15.11 -14.84
C THR A 289 -1.46 -14.04 -13.77
N PHE A 290 -2.67 -13.46 -13.73
CA PHE A 290 -3.04 -12.51 -12.68
C PHE A 290 -2.90 -13.14 -11.30
N LYS A 291 -3.40 -14.36 -11.13
CA LYS A 291 -3.38 -15.07 -9.85
C LYS A 291 -1.96 -15.27 -9.30
N GLU A 292 -1.05 -15.74 -10.12
CA GLU A 292 0.32 -15.98 -9.69
C GLU A 292 1.02 -14.67 -9.36
N HIS A 293 0.85 -13.64 -10.19
CA HIS A 293 1.44 -12.32 -9.97
C HIS A 293 0.88 -11.67 -8.70
N PHE A 294 -0.45 -11.66 -8.53
CA PHE A 294 -1.10 -11.14 -7.33
C PHE A 294 -0.58 -11.84 -6.07
N ARG A 295 -0.54 -13.18 -6.07
CA ARG A 295 -0.15 -13.96 -4.90
C ARG A 295 1.32 -13.74 -4.54
N LEU A 296 2.20 -13.71 -5.54
CA LEU A 296 3.62 -13.45 -5.31
C LEU A 296 3.86 -12.05 -4.72
N MET A 297 3.21 -11.02 -5.27
CA MET A 297 3.29 -9.65 -4.74
C MET A 297 2.68 -9.54 -3.34
N THR A 298 1.57 -10.24 -3.09
CA THR A 298 0.95 -10.36 -1.76
C THR A 298 1.93 -10.99 -0.76
N ASP A 299 2.57 -12.09 -1.12
CA ASP A 299 3.52 -12.78 -0.22
C ASP A 299 4.71 -11.89 0.12
N LEU A 300 5.24 -11.13 -0.85
CA LEU A 300 6.29 -10.14 -0.61
C LEU A 300 5.83 -9.00 0.31
N GLN A 301 4.60 -8.51 0.13
CA GLN A 301 4.03 -7.48 0.99
C GLN A 301 3.83 -7.98 2.43
N VAL A 302 3.29 -9.19 2.60
CA VAL A 302 3.10 -9.82 3.92
C VAL A 302 4.44 -10.02 4.62
N LEU A 303 5.47 -10.46 3.90
CA LEU A 303 6.83 -10.57 4.43
C LEU A 303 7.38 -9.20 4.86
N ALA A 304 7.17 -8.15 4.06
CA ALA A 304 7.61 -6.80 4.42
C ALA A 304 6.94 -6.31 5.73
N PHE A 305 5.65 -6.62 5.92
CA PHE A 305 4.93 -6.32 7.15
C PHE A 305 5.38 -7.18 8.34
N GLN A 306 5.64 -8.47 8.12
CA GLN A 306 6.12 -9.40 9.14
C GLN A 306 7.48 -8.97 9.68
N MET A 307 8.38 -8.51 8.82
CA MET A 307 9.71 -8.00 9.16
C MET A 307 9.69 -6.57 9.69
N ASP A 308 8.54 -5.90 9.74
CA ASP A 308 8.41 -4.47 10.03
C ASP A 308 9.30 -3.61 9.10
N ALA A 309 9.54 -4.09 7.88
CA ALA A 309 10.33 -3.37 6.89
C ALA A 309 9.58 -2.13 6.36
N THR A 310 8.26 -2.17 6.35
CA THR A 310 7.34 -1.05 6.18
C THR A 310 6.06 -1.30 6.97
N ARG A 311 5.28 -0.25 7.23
CA ARG A 311 3.94 -0.33 7.85
C ARG A 311 2.85 0.22 6.95
N ILE A 312 3.21 0.74 5.80
CA ILE A 312 2.31 1.41 4.86
C ILE A 312 2.53 0.82 3.47
N SER A 313 1.46 0.40 2.82
CA SER A 313 1.54 -0.07 1.44
C SER A 313 0.29 0.26 0.65
N THR A 314 0.47 0.55 -0.63
CA THR A 314 -0.61 0.60 -1.62
C THR A 314 -0.35 -0.47 -2.67
N PHE A 315 -1.41 -1.13 -3.15
CA PHE A 315 -1.31 -2.19 -4.13
C PHE A 315 -2.40 -2.04 -5.19
N MET A 316 -2.02 -1.57 -6.36
CA MET A 316 -2.92 -1.43 -7.50
C MET A 316 -3.08 -2.78 -8.20
N LEU A 317 -4.29 -3.34 -8.20
CA LEU A 317 -4.62 -4.62 -8.86
C LEU A 317 -4.68 -4.48 -10.39
N GLY A 318 -4.76 -3.27 -10.86
CA GLY A 318 -4.64 -2.84 -12.25
C GLY A 318 -4.63 -1.32 -12.30
N VAL A 319 -4.31 -0.77 -13.45
CA VAL A 319 -4.51 0.66 -13.73
C VAL A 319 -5.98 0.92 -14.04
N GLU A 320 -6.47 2.13 -13.84
CA GLU A 320 -7.79 2.49 -14.35
C GLU A 320 -7.84 2.36 -15.89
N GLN A 321 -8.98 1.92 -16.41
CA GLN A 321 -9.14 1.45 -17.79
C GLN A 321 -8.31 0.19 -18.10
N SER A 322 -8.02 -0.65 -17.10
CA SER A 322 -7.24 -1.88 -17.32
C SER A 322 -7.91 -2.75 -18.39
N ARG A 323 -7.16 -3.02 -19.44
CA ARG A 323 -7.54 -3.91 -20.54
C ARG A 323 -7.04 -5.33 -20.32
N ARG A 324 -6.77 -5.68 -19.08
CA ARG A 324 -6.35 -7.03 -18.73
C ARG A 324 -7.41 -8.05 -19.14
N THR A 325 -6.97 -9.20 -19.62
CA THR A 325 -7.77 -10.39 -19.84
C THR A 325 -7.55 -11.38 -18.72
N TYR A 326 -8.53 -12.22 -18.45
CA TYR A 326 -8.46 -13.25 -17.40
C TYR A 326 -8.67 -14.63 -18.01
N ASN A 327 -7.72 -15.02 -18.88
CA ASN A 327 -7.79 -16.30 -19.62
C ASN A 327 -7.83 -17.51 -18.68
N GLU A 328 -7.19 -17.42 -17.52
CA GLU A 328 -7.16 -18.46 -16.50
C GLU A 328 -8.54 -18.78 -15.88
N ILE A 329 -9.50 -17.88 -16.02
CA ILE A 329 -10.91 -18.09 -15.66
C ILE A 329 -11.82 -18.13 -16.89
N GLY A 330 -11.27 -18.26 -18.09
CA GLY A 330 -12.03 -18.37 -19.33
C GLY A 330 -12.64 -17.05 -19.82
N ILE A 331 -12.03 -15.91 -19.51
CA ILE A 331 -12.45 -14.58 -19.99
C ILE A 331 -11.31 -13.97 -20.81
N PRO A 332 -11.34 -14.17 -22.16
CA PRO A 332 -10.33 -13.62 -23.06
C PRO A 332 -10.59 -12.16 -23.45
N GLU A 333 -11.77 -11.61 -23.15
CA GLU A 333 -12.09 -10.21 -23.44
C GLU A 333 -11.43 -9.27 -22.43
N GLU A 334 -11.17 -8.05 -22.87
CA GLU A 334 -10.61 -6.99 -22.04
C GLU A 334 -11.58 -6.55 -20.94
N HIS A 335 -11.11 -6.47 -19.68
CA HIS A 335 -11.92 -6.11 -18.53
C HIS A 335 -12.69 -4.79 -18.73
N HIS A 336 -11.98 -3.71 -19.08
CA HIS A 336 -12.61 -2.41 -19.31
C HIS A 336 -13.69 -2.47 -20.40
N GLY A 337 -13.46 -3.21 -21.51
CA GLY A 337 -14.46 -3.38 -22.56
C GLY A 337 -15.72 -4.13 -22.10
N LEU A 338 -15.58 -5.04 -21.13
CA LEU A 338 -16.71 -5.75 -20.54
C LEU A 338 -17.56 -4.85 -19.62
N THR A 339 -16.96 -3.88 -18.91
CA THR A 339 -17.71 -2.98 -18.04
C THR A 339 -18.71 -2.11 -18.82
N HIS A 340 -18.44 -1.80 -20.09
CA HIS A 340 -19.38 -1.12 -20.97
C HIS A 340 -20.40 -2.10 -21.60
N HIS A 341 -21.09 -2.87 -20.75
CA HIS A 341 -21.98 -3.95 -21.17
C HIS A 341 -23.35 -3.48 -21.68
N ALA A 342 -23.77 -2.24 -21.46
CA ALA A 342 -25.05 -1.70 -21.89
C ALA A 342 -26.27 -2.62 -21.58
N GLY A 343 -26.25 -3.34 -20.47
CA GLY A 343 -27.29 -4.27 -20.05
C GLY A 343 -27.19 -5.68 -20.65
N ASP A 344 -26.16 -6.00 -21.44
CA ASP A 344 -25.91 -7.35 -21.97
C ASP A 344 -25.66 -8.36 -20.84
N PRO A 345 -26.57 -9.34 -20.63
CA PRO A 345 -26.44 -10.29 -19.52
C PRO A 345 -25.20 -11.19 -19.63
N VAL A 346 -24.69 -11.44 -20.83
CA VAL A 346 -23.48 -12.25 -21.04
C VAL A 346 -22.24 -11.48 -20.57
N LYS A 347 -22.13 -10.20 -20.88
CA LYS A 347 -21.05 -9.35 -20.42
C LYS A 347 -21.14 -9.14 -18.91
N ILE A 348 -22.32 -8.87 -18.36
CA ILE A 348 -22.55 -8.73 -16.91
C ILE A 348 -22.06 -10.00 -16.18
N ALA A 349 -22.45 -11.19 -16.64
CA ALA A 349 -22.02 -12.44 -16.04
C ALA A 349 -20.48 -12.60 -16.05
N LYS A 350 -19.79 -12.08 -17.07
CA LYS A 350 -18.32 -12.08 -17.13
C LYS A 350 -17.71 -11.10 -16.14
N VAL A 351 -18.26 -9.89 -15.99
CA VAL A 351 -17.79 -8.91 -14.97
C VAL A 351 -18.03 -9.49 -13.58
N VAL A 352 -19.20 -10.03 -13.27
CA VAL A 352 -19.49 -10.72 -12.00
C VAL A 352 -18.49 -11.83 -11.72
N LYS A 353 -18.09 -12.60 -12.73
CA LYS A 353 -17.06 -13.64 -12.59
C LYS A 353 -15.68 -13.05 -12.29
N ILE A 354 -15.32 -11.90 -12.88
CA ILE A 354 -14.08 -11.19 -12.55
C ILE A 354 -14.15 -10.67 -11.12
N ASP A 355 -15.25 -10.06 -10.69
CA ASP A 355 -15.44 -9.56 -9.33
C ASP A 355 -15.30 -10.69 -8.30
N THR A 356 -15.93 -11.85 -8.58
CA THR A 356 -15.80 -13.06 -7.74
C THR A 356 -14.34 -13.53 -7.65
N TYR A 357 -13.65 -13.52 -8.78
CA TYR A 357 -12.23 -13.89 -8.83
C TYR A 357 -11.34 -12.92 -8.03
N MET A 358 -11.65 -11.62 -8.04
CA MET A 358 -10.96 -10.64 -7.18
C MET A 358 -11.23 -10.91 -5.70
N ALA A 359 -12.47 -11.24 -5.34
CA ALA A 359 -12.83 -11.63 -3.98
C ALA A 359 -12.05 -12.88 -3.52
N GLU A 360 -11.84 -13.87 -4.40
CA GLU A 360 -10.99 -15.05 -4.11
C GLU A 360 -9.54 -14.65 -3.83
N GLN A 361 -8.98 -13.73 -4.63
CA GLN A 361 -7.60 -13.29 -4.43
C GLN A 361 -7.47 -12.45 -3.14
N PHE A 362 -8.46 -11.60 -2.84
CA PHE A 362 -8.47 -10.87 -1.57
C PHE A 362 -8.61 -11.82 -0.37
N ALA A 363 -9.41 -12.88 -0.49
CA ALA A 363 -9.48 -13.92 0.54
C ALA A 363 -8.11 -14.61 0.76
N TYR A 364 -7.35 -14.88 -0.31
CA TYR A 364 -5.97 -15.38 -0.19
C TYR A 364 -5.09 -14.39 0.59
N TYR A 365 -5.18 -13.09 0.29
CA TYR A 365 -4.44 -12.07 1.03
C TYR A 365 -4.74 -12.13 2.53
N LEU A 366 -6.02 -12.22 2.91
CA LEU A 366 -6.42 -12.32 4.32
C LEU A 366 -5.93 -13.63 4.96
N ASP A 367 -5.98 -14.76 4.24
CA ASP A 367 -5.39 -16.02 4.70
C ASP A 367 -3.91 -15.85 5.02
N ARG A 368 -3.13 -15.23 4.12
CA ARG A 368 -1.70 -14.98 4.32
C ARG A 368 -1.42 -14.11 5.54
N MET A 369 -2.18 -13.03 5.72
CA MET A 369 -2.07 -12.16 6.90
C MET A 369 -2.40 -12.90 8.21
N LYS A 370 -3.31 -13.86 8.20
CA LYS A 370 -3.69 -14.67 9.37
C LYS A 370 -2.69 -15.77 9.71
N THR A 371 -1.90 -16.24 8.74
CA THR A 371 -0.85 -17.24 9.02
C THR A 371 0.30 -16.69 9.84
N VAL A 372 0.58 -15.39 9.73
CA VAL A 372 1.66 -14.74 10.49
C VAL A 372 1.20 -14.46 11.91
N LYS A 373 1.91 -15.00 12.89
CA LYS A 373 1.61 -14.81 14.33
C LYS A 373 2.43 -13.67 14.92
N GLU A 374 1.77 -12.84 15.70
CA GLU A 374 2.36 -11.75 16.49
C GLU A 374 1.92 -11.88 17.96
N GLY A 375 2.61 -12.73 18.72
CA GLY A 375 2.19 -13.12 20.07
C GLY A 375 0.92 -13.97 20.03
N ASP A 376 -0.12 -13.55 20.75
CA ASP A 376 -1.45 -14.16 20.79
C ASP A 376 -2.37 -13.76 19.64
N LYS A 377 -1.91 -12.81 18.83
CA LYS A 377 -2.65 -12.26 17.68
C LYS A 377 -2.04 -12.70 16.34
N THR A 378 -2.68 -12.29 15.26
CA THR A 378 -2.16 -12.43 13.90
C THR A 378 -1.75 -11.08 13.34
N LEU A 379 -0.99 -11.09 12.24
CA LEU A 379 -0.67 -9.86 11.51
C LEU A 379 -1.94 -9.13 11.05
N LEU A 380 -3.01 -9.87 10.69
CA LEU A 380 -4.30 -9.27 10.33
C LEU A 380 -4.96 -8.53 11.51
N ASP A 381 -4.84 -9.05 12.74
CA ASP A 381 -5.37 -8.37 13.93
C ASP A 381 -4.66 -7.03 14.18
N ASN A 382 -3.40 -6.92 13.74
CA ASN A 382 -2.56 -5.73 13.87
C ASN A 382 -2.43 -4.96 12.55
N ALA A 383 -3.46 -5.04 11.70
CA ALA A 383 -3.47 -4.35 10.40
C ALA A 383 -4.87 -3.80 10.08
N MET A 384 -4.88 -2.87 9.16
CA MET A 384 -6.03 -2.32 8.44
C MET A 384 -5.80 -2.54 6.96
N VAL A 385 -6.55 -3.46 6.35
CA VAL A 385 -6.43 -3.83 4.93
C VAL A 385 -7.69 -3.39 4.22
N MET A 386 -7.55 -2.39 3.37
CA MET A 386 -8.65 -1.84 2.58
C MET A 386 -8.63 -2.42 1.17
N LEU A 387 -9.72 -3.02 0.72
CA LEU A 387 -10.01 -3.26 -0.69
C LEU A 387 -11.04 -2.24 -1.13
N GLY A 388 -10.70 -1.43 -2.13
CA GLY A 388 -11.56 -0.34 -2.55
C GLY A 388 -11.35 0.13 -3.98
N ASN A 389 -12.25 0.96 -4.46
CA ASN A 389 -12.19 1.62 -5.77
C ASN A 389 -12.79 3.03 -5.71
N GLY A 390 -12.57 3.79 -6.78
CA GLY A 390 -13.17 5.11 -6.95
C GLY A 390 -14.28 5.16 -7.99
N ASN A 391 -14.52 4.05 -8.72
CA ASN A 391 -15.67 3.85 -9.60
C ASN A 391 -16.66 2.93 -8.91
N GLY A 392 -17.86 3.38 -8.60
CA GLY A 392 -18.88 2.56 -7.97
C GLY A 392 -19.35 1.44 -8.91
N THR A 393 -20.40 1.69 -9.66
CA THR A 393 -20.89 0.74 -10.65
C THR A 393 -20.08 0.80 -11.94
N ALA A 394 -19.53 -0.33 -12.36
CA ALA A 394 -18.62 -0.45 -13.50
C ALA A 394 -19.19 0.16 -14.79
N SER A 395 -20.49 -0.09 -15.10
CA SER A 395 -21.13 0.40 -16.32
C SER A 395 -21.53 1.88 -16.30
N LYS A 396 -21.64 2.47 -15.10
CA LYS A 396 -22.09 3.85 -14.92
C LYS A 396 -20.97 4.83 -14.64
N HIS A 397 -19.86 4.35 -14.05
CA HIS A 397 -18.76 5.17 -13.55
C HIS A 397 -19.26 6.28 -12.60
N ASP A 398 -20.18 5.89 -11.68
CA ASP A 398 -20.98 6.84 -10.89
C ASP A 398 -20.26 7.41 -9.67
N HIS A 399 -19.10 6.91 -9.29
CA HIS A 399 -18.31 7.32 -8.11
C HIS A 399 -19.07 7.29 -6.77
N GLU A 400 -20.20 6.61 -6.75
CA GLU A 400 -21.09 6.47 -5.61
C GLU A 400 -21.11 5.04 -5.12
N ASN A 401 -21.36 4.85 -3.83
CA ASN A 401 -21.34 3.54 -3.18
C ASN A 401 -20.14 2.69 -3.61
N CYS A 402 -18.98 3.31 -3.60
CA CYS A 402 -17.72 2.71 -4.04
C CYS A 402 -17.35 1.49 -3.20
N LEU A 403 -16.74 0.48 -3.81
CA LEU A 403 -16.21 -0.70 -3.14
C LEU A 403 -15.41 -0.31 -1.90
N SER A 404 -15.82 -0.84 -0.74
CA SER A 404 -15.18 -0.51 0.53
C SER A 404 -15.26 -1.68 1.51
N VAL A 405 -14.23 -2.54 1.48
CA VAL A 405 -14.04 -3.66 2.41
C VAL A 405 -12.81 -3.40 3.27
N LEU A 406 -13.02 -3.17 4.56
CA LEU A 406 -11.94 -2.90 5.52
C LEU A 406 -11.71 -4.11 6.43
N ALA A 407 -10.66 -4.88 6.17
CA ALA A 407 -10.31 -6.06 6.93
C ALA A 407 -9.27 -5.77 8.01
N GLY A 408 -9.27 -6.60 9.05
CA GLY A 408 -8.37 -6.51 10.19
C GLY A 408 -8.98 -5.78 11.38
N ARG A 409 -8.24 -5.76 12.49
CA ARG A 409 -8.71 -5.16 13.74
C ARG A 409 -7.99 -3.87 14.11
N GLY A 410 -7.02 -3.41 13.29
CA GLY A 410 -6.27 -2.18 13.55
C GLY A 410 -5.72 -2.13 14.98
N CYS A 411 -5.11 -3.21 15.44
CA CYS A 411 -4.63 -3.36 16.82
C CYS A 411 -5.75 -3.31 17.89
N GLY A 412 -6.98 -3.69 17.54
CA GLY A 412 -8.15 -3.65 18.43
C GLY A 412 -8.92 -2.32 18.39
N THR A 413 -8.65 -1.47 17.40
CA THR A 413 -9.37 -0.20 17.22
C THR A 413 -10.49 -0.27 16.18
N LEU A 414 -10.69 -1.44 15.57
CA LEU A 414 -11.78 -1.74 14.64
C LEU A 414 -12.58 -2.93 15.18
N ASP A 415 -13.88 -2.91 14.93
CA ASP A 415 -14.80 -3.99 15.29
C ASP A 415 -15.41 -4.60 14.01
N PRO A 416 -14.70 -5.56 13.36
CA PRO A 416 -15.12 -6.17 12.10
C PRO A 416 -16.28 -7.17 12.28
N GLY A 417 -16.72 -7.77 11.16
CA GLY A 417 -17.83 -8.73 11.12
C GLY A 417 -19.18 -8.07 10.89
N ARG A 418 -19.21 -6.83 10.37
CA ARG A 418 -20.43 -6.06 10.19
C ARG A 418 -20.52 -5.41 8.83
N TYR A 419 -21.74 -5.28 8.32
CA TYR A 419 -22.09 -4.40 7.22
C TYR A 419 -22.60 -3.06 7.77
N VAL A 420 -21.86 -1.98 7.53
CA VAL A 420 -22.17 -0.64 8.03
C VAL A 420 -22.46 0.25 6.84
N LYS A 421 -23.67 0.78 6.77
CA LYS A 421 -24.07 1.76 5.77
C LYS A 421 -23.99 3.16 6.31
N SER A 422 -23.28 4.02 5.62
CA SER A 422 -23.25 5.46 5.86
C SER A 422 -24.44 6.15 5.17
N ALA A 423 -24.64 7.44 5.43
CA ALA A 423 -25.53 8.25 4.61
C ALA A 423 -25.01 8.25 3.15
N GLU A 424 -25.92 8.28 2.19
CA GLU A 424 -25.56 8.39 0.77
C GLU A 424 -24.69 9.61 0.51
N GLY A 425 -23.68 9.48 -0.36
CA GLY A 425 -22.75 10.53 -0.67
C GLY A 425 -21.71 10.82 0.40
N THR A 426 -21.59 9.99 1.46
CA THR A 426 -20.54 10.14 2.47
C THR A 426 -19.16 10.04 1.82
N PRO A 427 -18.30 11.07 1.94
CA PRO A 427 -16.97 11.04 1.33
C PRO A 427 -16.11 9.89 1.87
N VAL A 428 -15.45 9.15 1.01
CA VAL A 428 -14.46 8.14 1.41
C VAL A 428 -13.32 8.75 2.23
N SER A 429 -13.06 10.04 2.08
CA SER A 429 -12.10 10.80 2.88
C SER A 429 -12.42 10.83 4.37
N ASN A 430 -13.69 10.59 4.77
CA ASN A 430 -14.07 10.42 6.16
C ASN A 430 -13.49 9.11 6.74
N LEU A 431 -13.48 8.05 5.92
CA LEU A 431 -12.80 6.81 6.27
C LEU A 431 -11.28 7.05 6.37
N TRP A 432 -10.69 7.76 5.42
CA TRP A 432 -9.26 8.07 5.45
C TRP A 432 -8.86 8.82 6.72
N LEU A 433 -9.60 9.83 7.16
CA LEU A 433 -9.36 10.50 8.44
C LEU A 433 -9.36 9.52 9.60
N SER A 434 -10.34 8.62 9.64
CA SER A 434 -10.47 7.63 10.71
C SER A 434 -9.32 6.61 10.72
N LEU A 435 -8.81 6.22 9.55
CA LEU A 435 -7.67 5.29 9.44
C LEU A 435 -6.34 6.00 9.75
N MET A 436 -6.16 7.26 9.34
CA MET A 436 -5.00 8.06 9.70
C MET A 436 -4.86 8.24 11.21
N ASP A 437 -5.97 8.49 11.94
CA ASP A 437 -5.95 8.55 13.41
C ASP A 437 -5.38 7.27 14.03
N ARG A 438 -5.76 6.09 13.47
CA ARG A 438 -5.31 4.77 13.92
C ARG A 438 -3.86 4.47 13.54
N MET A 439 -3.31 5.23 12.59
CA MET A 439 -1.89 5.24 12.22
C MET A 439 -1.12 6.38 12.90
N GLU A 440 -1.59 6.88 14.04
CA GLU A 440 -0.98 7.96 14.83
C GLU A 440 -0.82 9.28 14.04
N THR A 441 -1.60 9.46 12.97
CA THR A 441 -1.52 10.60 12.07
C THR A 441 -2.79 11.43 12.18
N LYS A 442 -2.89 12.20 13.26
CA LYS A 442 -4.05 13.06 13.51
C LYS A 442 -3.96 14.34 12.68
N VAL A 443 -4.91 14.50 11.77
CA VAL A 443 -5.13 15.76 11.03
C VAL A 443 -6.58 16.18 11.19
N GLU A 444 -6.86 17.46 11.10
CA GLU A 444 -8.22 17.99 11.24
C GLU A 444 -9.09 17.64 10.02
N ARG A 445 -8.48 17.70 8.83
CA ARG A 445 -9.15 17.47 7.56
C ARG A 445 -8.21 16.77 6.57
N HIS A 446 -8.80 15.94 5.69
CA HIS A 446 -8.13 15.39 4.51
C HIS A 446 -9.06 15.53 3.30
N GLY A 447 -8.60 16.22 2.27
CA GLY A 447 -9.38 16.46 1.07
C GLY A 447 -10.77 17.04 1.37
N ASP A 448 -11.80 16.39 0.86
CA ASP A 448 -13.21 16.73 1.01
C ASP A 448 -13.89 16.17 2.26
N SER A 449 -13.12 15.60 3.20
CA SER A 449 -13.67 15.03 4.43
C SER A 449 -14.52 16.03 5.20
N THR A 450 -15.65 15.56 5.71
CA THR A 450 -16.60 16.32 6.55
C THR A 450 -16.51 15.95 8.04
N GLY A 451 -15.75 14.90 8.36
CA GLY A 451 -15.54 14.37 9.71
C GLY A 451 -14.97 12.96 9.66
N ARG A 452 -14.83 12.33 10.83
CA ARG A 452 -14.44 10.92 10.94
C ARG A 452 -15.63 10.02 10.62
N LEU A 453 -15.38 8.90 9.97
CA LEU A 453 -16.42 7.91 9.67
C LEU A 453 -16.89 7.25 10.96
N ALA A 454 -18.20 7.26 11.20
CA ALA A 454 -18.82 6.54 12.31
C ALA A 454 -18.95 5.03 12.03
N GLY A 455 -19.22 4.23 13.07
CA GLY A 455 -19.53 2.81 12.94
C GLY A 455 -18.33 1.87 12.74
N LEU A 456 -17.10 2.36 12.80
CA LEU A 456 -15.90 1.51 12.72
C LEU A 456 -15.64 0.72 14.01
N THR A 457 -16.16 1.20 15.13
CA THR A 457 -16.22 0.54 16.44
C THR A 457 -17.66 0.47 16.92
N THR A 458 -18.01 -0.51 17.79
CA THR A 458 -19.29 -0.60 18.51
C THR A 458 -19.37 0.40 19.63
#